data_a1d8bcbb251b3b3c696eaef5e6f97fc6
#
_entry.id   a1d8bcbb251b3b3c696eaef5e6f97fc6
#
_cell.length_a   1.000
_cell.length_b   1.000
_cell.length_c   1.000
_cell.angle_alpha   90.00
_cell.angle_beta   90.00
_cell.angle_gamma   90.00
#
_symmetry.space_group_name_H-M   'P 1'
#
loop_
_entity.id
_entity.type
_entity.pdbx_description
1 polymer ?
#
loop_
_entity_poly.entity_id
_entity_poly.type
_entity_poly.pdbx_seq_one_letter_code
_entity_poly.pdbx_strand_id
1 'polypeptide(L)'
;MNIGFFCYEYYPLLVGGLGTYAIEITRKIKEFGNDISVFTLNDGNLSTYEIWNGIEIHRPMLVNVMDIFPIVVKEDLRRWGWHLKFFADIYTYNILSATKFVNLLIKKQRRKFDIISFHDWLSAFSGIICKQNTNLPAVFHIHSIEEQRSLGGGSG
;
A
#
# COMPACT_ATOMS: atom_id res chain seq x y z
N MET A 1 11.11 0.15 -17.90
CA MET A 1 11.49 -0.08 -16.49
C MET A 1 10.45 -0.97 -15.83
N ASN A 2 10.86 -1.69 -14.80
CA ASN A 2 9.98 -2.50 -13.94
C ASN A 2 9.81 -1.79 -12.62
N ILE A 3 8.59 -1.40 -12.28
CA ILE A 3 8.29 -0.51 -11.16
C ILE A 3 7.47 -1.25 -10.10
N GLY A 4 7.94 -1.25 -8.86
CA GLY A 4 7.13 -1.64 -7.71
C GLY A 4 6.36 -0.40 -7.20
N PHE A 5 5.04 -0.44 -7.23
CA PHE A 5 4.17 0.69 -6.92
C PHE A 5 3.29 0.38 -5.71
N PHE A 6 3.52 1.05 -4.60
CA PHE A 6 2.80 0.84 -3.35
C PHE A 6 1.84 1.99 -3.08
N CYS A 7 0.54 1.71 -3.14
CA CYS A 7 -0.51 2.67 -2.87
C CYS A 7 -1.67 1.99 -2.14
N TYR A 8 -2.06 2.53 -1.00
CA TYR A 8 -3.11 1.95 -0.16
C TYR A 8 -4.46 1.87 -0.88
N GLU A 9 -4.77 2.89 -1.68
CA GLU A 9 -6.00 2.97 -2.48
C GLU A 9 -5.69 2.70 -3.96
N TYR A 10 -6.42 1.78 -4.56
CA TYR A 10 -6.34 1.46 -5.98
C TYR A 10 -7.64 0.79 -6.43
N TYR A 11 -7.86 0.67 -7.74
CA TYR A 11 -9.01 -0.02 -8.32
C TYR A 11 -9.25 -1.41 -7.66
N PRO A 12 -10.49 -1.79 -7.32
CA PRO A 12 -11.74 -1.01 -7.39
C PRO A 12 -12.02 -0.19 -6.12
N LEU A 13 -11.18 -0.24 -5.10
CA LEU A 13 -11.34 0.43 -3.81
C LEU A 13 -10.83 1.87 -3.89
N LEU A 14 -11.71 2.79 -4.23
CA LEU A 14 -11.42 4.22 -4.30
C LEU A 14 -12.16 4.94 -3.17
N VAL A 15 -11.40 5.55 -2.28
CA VAL A 15 -11.95 6.35 -1.18
C VAL A 15 -11.82 7.84 -1.48
N GLY A 16 -10.73 8.23 -2.16
CA GLY A 16 -10.45 9.64 -2.41
C GLY A 16 -9.58 9.89 -3.63
N GLY A 17 -8.96 11.06 -3.65
CA GLY A 17 -8.11 11.50 -4.76
C GLY A 17 -6.85 10.67 -4.96
N LEU A 18 -6.35 10.03 -3.91
CA LEU A 18 -5.15 9.19 -3.99
C LEU A 18 -5.36 8.00 -4.92
N GLY A 19 -6.48 7.29 -4.80
CA GLY A 19 -6.79 6.14 -5.65
C GLY A 19 -6.99 6.54 -7.11
N THR A 20 -7.68 7.65 -7.37
CA THR A 20 -7.86 8.19 -8.73
C THR A 20 -6.51 8.57 -9.34
N TYR A 21 -5.66 9.29 -8.60
CA TYR A 21 -4.30 9.60 -9.03
C TYR A 21 -3.50 8.34 -9.35
N ALA A 22 -3.53 7.34 -8.47
CA ALA A 22 -2.77 6.11 -8.64
C ALA A 22 -3.15 5.36 -9.93
N ILE A 23 -4.45 5.29 -10.24
CA ILE A 23 -4.94 4.68 -11.48
C ILE A 23 -4.42 5.46 -12.71
N GLU A 24 -4.57 6.77 -12.73
CA GLU A 24 -4.17 7.58 -13.88
C GLU A 24 -2.66 7.56 -14.11
N ILE A 25 -1.86 7.69 -13.05
CA ILE A 25 -0.41 7.70 -13.18
C ILE A 25 0.13 6.33 -13.64
N THR A 26 -0.39 5.23 -13.08
CA THR A 26 0.06 3.88 -13.48
C THR A 26 -0.35 3.56 -14.92
N ARG A 27 -1.54 3.99 -15.36
CA ARG A 27 -1.96 3.88 -16.75
C ARG A 27 -1.00 4.63 -17.67
N LYS A 28 -0.66 5.87 -17.35
CA LYS A 28 0.29 6.66 -18.15
C LYS A 28 1.69 6.04 -18.18
N ILE A 29 2.19 5.60 -17.04
CA ILE A 29 3.50 4.92 -17.00
C ILE A 29 3.48 3.65 -17.86
N LYS A 30 2.39 2.90 -17.87
CA LYS A 30 2.22 1.71 -18.72
C LYS A 30 2.18 2.07 -20.21
N GLU A 31 1.48 3.14 -20.58
CA GLU A 31 1.44 3.68 -21.96
C GLU A 31 2.85 4.05 -22.47
N PHE A 32 3.75 4.49 -21.59
CA PHE A 32 5.15 4.76 -21.91
C PHE A 32 6.04 3.50 -21.98
N GLY A 33 5.45 2.31 -21.99
CA GLY A 33 6.18 1.05 -22.18
C GLY A 33 6.88 0.51 -20.93
N ASN A 34 6.45 0.92 -19.73
CA ASN A 34 6.98 0.40 -18.48
C ASN A 34 6.08 -0.70 -17.91
N ASP A 35 6.65 -1.62 -17.13
CA ASP A 35 5.91 -2.62 -16.39
C ASP A 35 5.74 -2.20 -14.94
N ILE A 36 4.54 -2.45 -14.40
CA ILE A 36 4.18 -2.00 -13.06
C ILE A 36 3.55 -3.16 -12.30
N SER A 37 4.04 -3.39 -11.09
CA SER A 37 3.42 -4.25 -10.09
C SER A 37 2.89 -3.38 -8.96
N VAL A 38 1.56 -3.23 -8.88
CA VAL A 38 0.87 -2.44 -7.86
C VAL A 38 0.62 -3.31 -6.63
N PHE A 39 0.90 -2.75 -5.45
CA PHE A 39 0.56 -3.34 -4.15
C PHE A 39 -0.44 -2.44 -3.46
N THR A 40 -1.64 -2.97 -3.21
CA THR A 40 -2.76 -2.19 -2.67
C THR A 40 -3.57 -2.98 -1.65
N LEU A 41 -4.49 -2.30 -0.97
CA LEU A 41 -5.35 -2.90 0.05
C LEU A 41 -6.28 -3.97 -0.53
N ASN A 42 -6.50 -5.04 0.24
CA ASN A 42 -7.60 -5.99 0.06
C ASN A 42 -8.64 -5.74 1.15
N ASP A 43 -9.90 -5.55 0.78
CA ASP A 43 -11.01 -5.40 1.73
C ASP A 43 -11.53 -6.74 2.28
N GLY A 44 -10.94 -7.85 1.84
CA GLY A 44 -11.33 -9.20 2.18
C GLY A 44 -12.17 -9.90 1.10
N ASN A 45 -12.61 -9.19 0.07
CA ASN A 45 -13.49 -9.72 -0.99
C ASN A 45 -12.82 -9.75 -2.37
N LEU A 46 -11.67 -9.10 -2.50
CA LEU A 46 -10.98 -8.99 -3.78
C LEU A 46 -9.98 -10.13 -3.99
N SER A 47 -9.71 -10.43 -5.26
CA SER A 47 -8.65 -11.34 -5.63
C SER A 47 -7.29 -10.85 -5.10
N THR A 48 -6.49 -11.76 -4.56
CA THR A 48 -5.14 -11.42 -4.05
C THR A 48 -4.14 -11.11 -5.15
N TYR A 49 -4.49 -11.42 -6.39
CA TYR A 49 -3.70 -11.16 -7.58
C TYR A 49 -4.61 -11.05 -8.81
N GLU A 50 -4.40 -10.06 -9.63
CA GLU A 50 -5.01 -9.94 -10.95
C GLU A 50 -4.16 -9.11 -11.89
N ILE A 51 -4.45 -9.18 -13.19
CA ILE A 51 -3.94 -8.27 -14.22
C ILE A 51 -5.11 -7.43 -14.70
N TRP A 52 -5.01 -6.12 -14.53
CA TRP A 52 -6.01 -5.15 -14.97
C TRP A 52 -5.37 -4.11 -15.90
N ASN A 53 -5.86 -4.01 -17.12
CA ASN A 53 -5.31 -3.13 -18.15
C ASN A 53 -3.78 -3.31 -18.38
N GLY A 54 -3.29 -4.56 -18.28
CA GLY A 54 -1.87 -4.87 -18.41
C GLY A 54 -1.01 -4.47 -17.21
N ILE A 55 -1.63 -4.02 -16.12
CA ILE A 55 -0.99 -3.70 -14.84
C ILE A 55 -1.20 -4.88 -13.88
N GLU A 56 -0.13 -5.33 -13.29
CA GLU A 56 -0.15 -6.40 -12.30
C GLU A 56 -0.55 -5.84 -10.93
N ILE A 57 -1.61 -6.39 -10.31
CA ILE A 57 -2.12 -5.92 -9.03
C ILE A 57 -2.00 -7.03 -8.00
N HIS A 58 -1.37 -6.71 -6.88
CA HIS A 58 -1.22 -7.55 -5.70
C HIS A 58 -2.01 -6.95 -4.54
N ARG A 59 -2.94 -7.73 -3.98
CA ARG A 59 -3.75 -7.39 -2.80
C ARG A 59 -3.58 -8.48 -1.75
N PRO A 60 -2.53 -8.43 -0.93
CA PRO A 60 -2.37 -9.42 0.13
C PRO A 60 -3.61 -9.48 1.01
N MET A 61 -4.09 -10.68 1.31
CA MET A 61 -5.22 -10.84 2.22
C MET A 61 -4.79 -10.40 3.62
N LEU A 62 -5.51 -9.45 4.19
CA LEU A 62 -5.24 -8.98 5.52
C LEU A 62 -5.65 -10.01 6.57
N VAL A 63 -4.86 -10.10 7.62
CA VAL A 63 -5.19 -10.87 8.82
C VAL A 63 -5.75 -9.89 9.85
N ASN A 64 -6.80 -10.26 10.55
CA ASN A 64 -7.31 -9.45 11.66
C ASN A 64 -6.33 -9.52 12.83
N VAL A 65 -5.41 -8.57 12.87
CA VAL A 65 -4.36 -8.48 13.91
C VAL A 65 -4.97 -8.30 15.29
N MET A 66 -6.17 -7.72 15.38
CA MET A 66 -6.89 -7.53 16.64
C MET A 66 -7.25 -8.86 17.32
N ASP A 67 -7.54 -9.90 16.52
CA ASP A 67 -7.85 -11.23 17.05
C ASP A 67 -6.59 -12.02 17.41
N ILE A 68 -5.45 -11.70 16.78
CA ILE A 68 -4.17 -12.39 16.98
C ILE A 68 -3.42 -11.85 18.22
N PHE A 69 -3.57 -10.55 18.54
CA PHE A 69 -2.87 -9.90 19.65
C PHE A 69 -3.79 -9.40 20.78
N PRO A 70 -4.77 -10.20 21.24
CA PRO A 70 -5.66 -9.76 22.33
C PRO A 70 -4.91 -9.48 23.63
N ILE A 71 -3.69 -10.04 23.80
CA ILE A 71 -2.84 -9.89 24.98
C ILE A 71 -2.12 -8.54 25.03
N VAL A 72 -1.89 -7.92 23.88
CA VAL A 72 -1.11 -6.66 23.78
C VAL A 72 -2.02 -5.44 23.78
N VAL A 73 -3.29 -5.61 23.43
CA VAL A 73 -4.25 -4.52 23.34
C VAL A 73 -4.93 -4.35 24.71
N LYS A 74 -4.54 -3.31 25.45
CA LYS A 74 -5.25 -2.92 26.69
C LYS A 74 -6.70 -2.58 26.37
N GLU A 75 -7.59 -2.81 27.35
CA GLU A 75 -9.03 -2.48 27.26
C GLU A 75 -9.26 -1.03 26.80
N ASP A 76 -8.39 -0.10 27.22
CA ASP A 76 -8.44 1.30 26.79
C ASP A 76 -8.23 1.49 25.29
N LEU A 77 -7.40 0.67 24.63
CA LEU A 77 -7.20 0.72 23.18
C LEU A 77 -8.39 0.15 22.42
N ARG A 78 -9.12 -0.80 22.98
CA ARG A 78 -10.36 -1.32 22.39
C ARG A 78 -11.45 -0.24 22.26
N ARG A 79 -11.42 0.77 23.14
CA ARG A 79 -12.33 1.92 23.06
C ARG A 79 -12.07 2.79 21.83
N TRP A 80 -10.92 2.69 21.19
CA TRP A 80 -10.63 3.39 19.95
C TRP A 80 -11.32 2.77 18.72
N GLY A 81 -11.91 1.59 18.86
CA GLY A 81 -12.81 1.00 17.89
C GLY A 81 -12.28 1.00 16.46
N TRP A 82 -12.99 1.71 15.59
CA TRP A 82 -12.67 1.80 14.16
C TRP A 82 -11.25 2.31 13.87
N HIS A 83 -10.76 3.27 14.63
CA HIS A 83 -9.41 3.81 14.44
C HIS A 83 -8.33 2.76 14.65
N LEU A 84 -8.49 1.90 15.66
CA LEU A 84 -7.53 0.85 15.92
C LEU A 84 -7.50 -0.19 14.78
N LYS A 85 -8.69 -0.56 14.27
CA LYS A 85 -8.79 -1.44 13.11
C LYS A 85 -8.11 -0.83 11.88
N PHE A 86 -8.34 0.43 11.62
CA PHE A 86 -7.72 1.14 10.50
C PHE A 86 -6.19 1.13 10.58
N PHE A 87 -5.60 1.43 11.73
CA PHE A 87 -4.16 1.32 11.93
C PHE A 87 -3.63 -0.11 11.78
N ALA A 88 -4.36 -1.10 12.30
CA ALA A 88 -4.00 -2.50 12.15
C ALA A 88 -4.02 -2.93 10.66
N ASP A 89 -5.01 -2.50 9.90
CA ASP A 89 -5.11 -2.78 8.46
C ASP A 89 -3.94 -2.12 7.69
N ILE A 90 -3.61 -0.86 7.99
CA ILE A 90 -2.43 -0.19 7.39
C ILE A 90 -1.16 -0.97 7.69
N TYR A 91 -0.94 -1.32 8.95
CA TYR A 91 0.27 -2.03 9.37
C TYR A 91 0.39 -3.38 8.68
N THR A 92 -0.70 -4.16 8.68
CA THR A 92 -0.75 -5.48 8.06
C THR A 92 -0.56 -5.40 6.53
N TYR A 93 -1.24 -4.45 5.88
CA TYR A 93 -1.06 -4.20 4.46
C TYR A 93 0.41 -3.94 4.10
N ASN A 94 1.07 -3.06 4.84
CA ASN A 94 2.46 -2.69 4.59
C ASN A 94 3.40 -3.89 4.74
N ILE A 95 3.28 -4.65 5.84
CA ILE A 95 4.14 -5.82 6.08
C ILE A 95 3.94 -6.88 5.00
N LEU A 96 2.69 -7.24 4.70
CA LEU A 96 2.40 -8.29 3.74
C LEU A 96 2.80 -7.89 2.32
N SER A 97 2.56 -6.64 1.93
CA SER A 97 2.95 -6.12 0.62
C SER A 97 4.47 -6.11 0.44
N ALA A 98 5.20 -5.57 1.41
CA ALA A 98 6.66 -5.55 1.37
C ALA A 98 7.25 -6.97 1.42
N THR A 99 6.69 -7.86 2.24
CA THR A 99 7.12 -9.28 2.31
C THR A 99 6.91 -9.98 0.98
N LYS A 100 5.75 -9.80 0.34
CA LYS A 100 5.47 -10.37 -0.98
C LYS A 100 6.44 -9.83 -2.02
N PHE A 101 6.67 -8.52 -2.05
CA PHE A 101 7.59 -7.88 -2.97
C PHE A 101 9.03 -8.39 -2.81
N VAL A 102 9.58 -8.31 -1.61
CA VAL A 102 10.98 -8.66 -1.33
C VAL A 102 11.20 -10.17 -1.40
N ASN A 103 10.43 -10.95 -0.64
CA ASN A 103 10.72 -12.37 -0.47
C ASN A 103 10.19 -13.23 -1.62
N LEU A 104 8.99 -12.93 -2.12
CA LEU A 104 8.41 -13.72 -3.20
C LEU A 104 8.91 -13.24 -4.57
N LEU A 105 8.68 -11.97 -4.93
CA LEU A 105 8.98 -11.52 -6.28
C LEU A 105 10.49 -11.39 -6.52
N ILE A 106 11.22 -10.72 -5.64
CA ILE A 106 12.67 -10.49 -5.85
C ILE A 106 13.47 -11.75 -5.51
N LYS A 107 13.39 -12.24 -4.27
CA LYS A 107 14.29 -13.32 -3.81
C LYS A 107 13.92 -14.68 -4.40
N LYS A 108 12.64 -15.09 -4.34
CA LYS A 108 12.21 -16.42 -4.77
C LYS A 108 12.04 -16.51 -6.30
N GLN A 109 11.30 -15.57 -6.90
CA GLN A 109 11.04 -15.57 -8.34
C GLN A 109 12.15 -14.91 -9.18
N ARG A 110 13.16 -14.30 -8.53
CA ARG A 110 14.28 -13.63 -9.19
C ARG A 110 13.86 -12.50 -10.14
N ARG A 111 12.72 -11.90 -9.90
CA ARG A 111 12.25 -10.75 -10.70
C ARG A 111 13.14 -9.54 -10.45
N LYS A 112 13.39 -8.79 -11.52
CA LYS A 112 14.18 -7.55 -11.46
C LYS A 112 13.23 -6.36 -11.46
N PHE A 113 13.47 -5.45 -10.54
CA PHE A 113 12.81 -4.13 -10.47
C PHE A 113 13.88 -3.04 -10.58
N ASP A 114 13.50 -1.90 -11.15
CA ASP A 114 14.41 -0.77 -11.36
C ASP A 114 14.22 0.30 -10.30
N ILE A 115 12.98 0.47 -9.82
CA ILE A 115 12.60 1.51 -8.85
C ILE A 115 11.38 1.09 -8.05
N ILE A 116 11.25 1.65 -6.87
CA ILE A 116 10.09 1.46 -5.98
C ILE A 116 9.45 2.83 -5.73
N SER A 117 8.13 2.91 -5.86
CA SER A 117 7.34 4.12 -5.60
C SER A 117 6.36 3.88 -4.46
N PHE A 118 6.36 4.76 -3.47
CA PHE A 118 5.47 4.70 -2.30
C PHE A 118 4.63 5.95 -2.24
N HIS A 119 3.34 5.77 -1.97
CA HIS A 119 2.37 6.86 -2.04
C HIS A 119 1.70 7.09 -0.70
N ASP A 120 1.94 8.28 -0.16
CA ASP A 120 1.48 8.78 1.12
C ASP A 120 1.95 7.96 2.33
N TRP A 121 1.71 8.47 3.54
CA TRP A 121 2.11 7.82 4.80
C TRP A 121 1.52 6.41 4.97
N LEU A 122 0.38 6.14 4.34
CA LEU A 122 -0.28 4.83 4.33
C LEU A 122 0.57 3.70 3.75
N SER A 123 1.58 4.01 2.93
CA SER A 123 2.53 3.05 2.33
C SER A 123 3.96 3.20 2.85
N ALA A 124 4.20 4.09 3.81
CA ALA A 124 5.55 4.42 4.27
C ALA A 124 6.31 3.23 4.89
N PHE A 125 5.61 2.38 5.67
CA PHE A 125 6.23 1.19 6.26
C PHE A 125 6.71 0.20 5.20
N SER A 126 5.96 0.00 4.12
CA SER A 126 6.43 -0.80 2.98
C SER A 126 7.72 -0.23 2.41
N GLY A 127 7.79 1.09 2.30
CA GLY A 127 8.98 1.81 1.85
C GLY A 127 10.21 1.51 2.70
N ILE A 128 10.06 1.63 4.01
CA ILE A 128 11.15 1.36 4.97
C ILE A 128 11.62 -0.10 4.84
N ILE A 129 10.69 -1.06 4.88
CA ILE A 129 11.01 -2.48 4.80
C ILE A 129 11.71 -2.81 3.47
N CYS A 130 11.19 -2.30 2.35
CA CYS A 130 11.80 -2.54 1.05
C CYS A 130 13.20 -1.93 0.95
N LYS A 131 13.41 -0.72 1.44
CA LYS A 131 14.73 -0.06 1.45
C LYS A 131 15.76 -0.80 2.31
N GLN A 132 15.35 -1.35 3.45
CA GLN A 132 16.24 -2.14 4.30
C GLN A 132 16.63 -3.50 3.71
N ASN A 133 15.83 -4.01 2.78
CA ASN A 133 16.00 -5.36 2.21
C ASN A 133 16.37 -5.39 0.73
N THR A 134 16.48 -4.22 0.09
CA THR A 134 16.87 -4.08 -1.32
C THR A 134 17.76 -2.85 -1.51
N ASN A 135 18.55 -2.86 -2.58
CA ASN A 135 19.34 -1.68 -3.00
C ASN A 135 18.60 -0.84 -4.06
N LEU A 136 17.30 -1.05 -4.25
CA LEU A 136 16.54 -0.35 -5.28
C LEU A 136 16.38 1.13 -4.92
N PRO A 137 16.47 2.03 -5.92
CA PRO A 137 16.03 3.41 -5.76
C PRO A 137 14.58 3.46 -5.31
N ALA A 138 14.26 4.40 -4.43
CA ALA A 138 12.91 4.57 -3.91
C ALA A 138 12.48 6.04 -4.00
N VAL A 139 11.24 6.26 -4.44
CA VAL A 139 10.58 7.55 -4.46
C VAL A 139 9.40 7.51 -3.52
N PHE A 140 9.32 8.48 -2.64
CA PHE A 140 8.18 8.67 -1.75
C PHE A 140 7.37 9.89 -2.19
N HIS A 141 6.09 9.67 -2.52
CA HIS A 141 5.17 10.71 -2.94
C HIS A 141 4.27 11.12 -1.77
N ILE A 142 4.34 12.40 -1.40
CA ILE A 142 3.49 13.00 -0.37
C ILE A 142 2.32 13.68 -1.07
N HIS A 143 1.10 13.15 -0.87
CA HIS A 143 -0.13 13.70 -1.46
C HIS A 143 -0.84 14.66 -0.53
N SER A 144 -0.71 14.48 0.79
CA SER A 144 -1.25 15.38 1.80
C SER A 144 -0.46 15.25 3.09
N ILE A 145 -0.37 16.35 3.83
CA ILE A 145 0.15 16.38 5.19
C ILE A 145 -1.01 16.61 6.15
N GLU A 146 -0.91 16.06 7.36
CA GLU A 146 -1.98 16.12 8.36
C GLU A 146 -2.38 17.56 8.72
N GLU A 147 -1.41 18.47 8.74
CA GLU A 147 -1.63 19.89 8.97
C GLU A 147 -2.59 20.51 7.94
N GLN A 148 -2.49 20.12 6.68
CA GLN A 148 -3.40 20.60 5.63
C GLN A 148 -4.81 19.99 5.75
N ARG A 149 -4.91 18.76 6.26
CA ARG A 149 -6.20 18.11 6.50
C ARG A 149 -6.94 18.73 7.69
N SER A 150 -6.21 19.10 8.75
CA SER A 150 -6.79 19.73 9.95
C SER A 150 -7.22 21.17 9.69
N LEU A 151 -6.56 21.91 8.82
CA LEU A 151 -6.92 23.29 8.44
C LEU A 151 -8.13 23.34 7.49
N GLY A 152 -8.41 22.29 6.74
CA GLY A 152 -9.58 22.19 5.85
C GLY A 152 -10.87 21.74 6.53
N GLY A 153 -10.83 21.33 7.77
CA GLY A 153 -11.98 20.84 8.55
C GLY A 153 -12.71 21.89 9.40
N GLY A 154 -12.35 23.14 9.26
CA GLY A 154 -12.88 24.24 10.09
C GLY A 154 -13.74 25.24 9.32
N SER A 155 -14.89 24.81 8.76
CA SER A 155 -15.98 25.74 8.45
C SER A 155 -17.28 25.00 8.17
N GLY A 156 -18.20 25.07 9.11
CA GLY A 156 -19.57 24.60 8.94
C GLY A 156 -20.14 24.05 10.21
#